data_e209e3156684d54fe0a007426675ba59
#
_entry.id   e209e3156684d54fe0a007426675ba59
#
_cell.length_a   1.000
_cell.length_b   1.000
_cell.length_c   1.000
_cell.angle_alpha   90.00
_cell.angle_beta   90.00
_cell.angle_gamma   90.00
#
_symmetry.space_group_name_H-M   'P 1'
#
loop_
_entity.id
_entity.type
_entity.pdbx_description
1 polymer ?
#
loop_
_entity_poly.entity_id
_entity_poly.type
_entity_poly.pdbx_seq_one_letter_code
_entity_poly.pdbx_strand_id
1 'polypeptide(L)'
;MPETFEVRRISAVPQTLTIEWAAGGTSEFPSLWLLDNRAEDRDIHSGQRLIDIADLPESPRICSAVARNGAVHIEWEGVSRAASFEFAWLAAHAWGRNARPPEERRHYWLEGATLDARRDFAWASIGELRASPVVRLSWLTRLLQEGLAFLDAVPTQDSSLLEAMPLVGRVLETNYGQTFDVRAVPQPENLAYSDLGLGLHTDNPYREPVPGFQALHVLIASGGGGRSLFADGFALAEHLRESAPEAFAQLTTTAVPFRYGSSDAELRAERPLIQLSVRGEVTAVHYNSRSIAALDLAPSEAAPFYAAYRQFARLLRDARFQLQTQLDAGTLVVFDNQRTLHGRTAFTSARHPRHLRGCYLTRDSVYSETALLRRKLTGTAT
;
A
#
# COMPACT_ATOMS: atom_id res chain seq x y z
N MET A 1 -0.48 20.08 21.56
CA MET A 1 -0.39 19.73 22.99
C MET A 1 -0.40 18.22 23.05
N PRO A 2 0.52 17.55 23.77
CA PRO A 2 0.41 16.11 23.96
C PRO A 2 -0.92 15.85 24.67
N GLU A 3 -1.75 14.94 24.11
CA GLU A 3 -2.94 14.46 24.80
C GLU A 3 -2.48 13.84 26.13
N THR A 4 -2.87 14.45 27.25
CA THR A 4 -2.66 13.89 28.57
C THR A 4 -3.64 12.73 28.74
N PHE A 5 -3.14 11.51 28.66
CA PHE A 5 -3.93 10.31 28.94
C PHE A 5 -4.14 10.18 30.46
N GLU A 6 -5.15 10.88 30.97
CA GLU A 6 -5.52 10.79 32.36
C GLU A 6 -6.29 9.50 32.66
N VAL A 7 -5.88 8.81 33.69
CA VAL A 7 -6.49 7.58 34.18
C VAL A 7 -7.42 7.90 35.34
N ARG A 8 -8.68 7.44 35.22
CA ARG A 8 -9.68 7.58 36.29
C ARG A 8 -9.51 6.51 37.34
N ARG A 9 -9.27 5.26 36.92
CA ARG A 9 -9.13 4.10 37.80
C ARG A 9 -8.27 3.04 37.17
N ILE A 10 -7.52 2.34 38.02
CA ILE A 10 -6.80 1.10 37.66
C ILE A 10 -7.29 -0.01 38.58
N SER A 11 -7.54 -1.16 38.02
CA SER A 11 -7.79 -2.41 38.73
C SER A 11 -7.05 -3.57 38.06
N ALA A 12 -6.55 -4.48 38.86
CA ALA A 12 -5.88 -5.66 38.38
C ALA A 12 -6.46 -6.91 39.05
N VAL A 13 -6.71 -7.90 38.24
CA VAL A 13 -6.89 -9.30 38.64
C VAL A 13 -5.67 -10.09 38.20
N PRO A 14 -5.43 -11.31 38.69
CA PRO A 14 -4.18 -12.01 38.40
C PRO A 14 -3.82 -12.12 36.92
N GLN A 15 -4.78 -12.16 35.99
CA GLN A 15 -4.55 -12.35 34.57
C GLN A 15 -4.81 -11.11 33.70
N THR A 16 -5.32 -10.01 34.26
CA THR A 16 -5.73 -8.83 33.49
C THR A 16 -5.56 -7.54 34.26
N LEU A 17 -4.97 -6.54 33.63
CA LEU A 17 -5.00 -5.14 34.05
C LEU A 17 -6.14 -4.42 33.33
N THR A 18 -6.98 -3.70 34.07
CA THR A 18 -8.07 -2.87 33.54
C THR A 18 -7.81 -1.41 33.85
N ILE A 19 -7.93 -0.55 32.85
CA ILE A 19 -7.77 0.91 32.96
C ILE A 19 -9.06 1.59 32.50
N GLU A 20 -9.65 2.38 33.38
CA GLU A 20 -10.72 3.34 33.10
C GLU A 20 -10.10 4.70 32.76
N TRP A 21 -10.31 5.20 31.57
CA TRP A 21 -9.76 6.48 31.12
C TRP A 21 -10.64 7.66 31.54
N ALA A 22 -10.04 8.77 31.92
CA ALA A 22 -10.78 9.97 32.37
C ALA A 22 -11.63 10.55 31.20
N ALA A 23 -11.15 10.46 29.98
CA ALA A 23 -11.88 10.84 28.76
C ALA A 23 -13.02 9.88 28.38
N GLY A 24 -13.24 8.82 29.17
CA GLY A 24 -14.23 7.77 28.94
C GLY A 24 -13.67 6.51 28.26
N GLY A 25 -14.36 5.41 28.51
CA GLY A 25 -14.00 4.09 28.00
C GLY A 25 -13.05 3.31 28.93
N THR A 26 -13.00 2.00 28.68
CA THR A 26 -12.20 1.05 29.47
C THR A 26 -11.31 0.26 28.51
N SER A 27 -10.09 -0.03 28.95
CA SER A 27 -9.15 -0.89 28.23
C SER A 27 -8.68 -2.02 29.12
N GLU A 28 -8.62 -3.22 28.56
CA GLU A 28 -8.13 -4.41 29.25
C GLU A 28 -6.85 -4.91 28.61
N PHE A 29 -5.87 -5.28 29.44
CA PHE A 29 -4.57 -5.76 29.02
C PHE A 29 -4.28 -7.09 29.68
N PRO A 30 -4.19 -8.20 28.89
CA PRO A 30 -3.83 -9.50 29.43
C PRO A 30 -2.44 -9.49 30.07
N SER A 31 -2.30 -10.20 31.20
CA SER A 31 -1.05 -10.29 31.96
C SER A 31 0.13 -10.74 31.11
N LEU A 32 -0.05 -11.80 30.30
CA LEU A 32 1.00 -12.31 29.40
C LEU A 32 1.38 -11.28 28.33
N TRP A 33 0.39 -10.56 27.79
CA TRP A 33 0.67 -9.49 26.81
C TRP A 33 1.50 -8.35 27.43
N LEU A 34 1.20 -7.95 28.66
CA LEU A 34 2.01 -6.95 29.38
C LEU A 34 3.42 -7.48 29.62
N LEU A 35 3.56 -8.71 30.09
CA LEU A 35 4.85 -9.32 30.37
C LEU A 35 5.72 -9.43 29.09
N ASP A 36 5.13 -9.83 27.95
CA ASP A 36 5.81 -9.91 26.64
C ASP A 36 6.22 -8.53 26.07
N ASN A 37 5.62 -7.47 26.55
CA ASN A 37 5.88 -6.10 26.05
C ASN A 37 6.64 -5.20 27.02
N ARG A 38 7.31 -5.76 28.02
CA ARG A 38 8.14 -4.99 28.93
C ARG A 38 9.29 -4.31 28.20
N ALA A 39 9.51 -3.02 28.50
CA ALA A 39 10.64 -2.27 27.97
C ALA A 39 11.98 -2.83 28.48
N GLU A 40 11.98 -3.38 29.69
CA GLU A 40 13.14 -3.96 30.37
C GLU A 40 13.69 -5.23 29.68
N ASP A 41 12.88 -5.86 28.82
CA ASP A 41 13.26 -7.02 28.03
C ASP A 41 13.59 -6.64 26.58
N ARG A 42 13.87 -5.39 26.33
CA ARG A 42 14.30 -4.89 25.03
C ARG A 42 15.72 -4.35 25.09
N ASP A 43 16.48 -4.65 24.03
CA ASP A 43 17.79 -4.05 23.83
C ASP A 43 17.67 -2.53 23.66
N ILE A 44 18.44 -1.79 24.42
CA ILE A 44 18.35 -0.32 24.47
C ILE A 44 18.72 0.37 23.15
N HIS A 45 19.49 -0.28 22.31
CA HIS A 45 19.97 0.31 21.05
C HIS A 45 19.12 -0.08 19.87
N SER A 46 18.72 -1.35 19.78
CA SER A 46 17.95 -1.90 18.66
C SER A 46 16.45 -1.94 18.91
N GLY A 47 16.01 -1.85 20.17
CA GLY A 47 14.61 -2.05 20.57
C GLY A 47 14.12 -3.49 20.41
N GLN A 48 14.99 -4.42 20.02
CA GLN A 48 14.64 -5.83 19.81
C GLN A 48 14.42 -6.54 21.15
N ARG A 49 13.55 -7.56 21.14
CA ARG A 49 13.32 -8.42 22.31
C ARG A 49 14.58 -9.20 22.65
N LEU A 50 14.92 -9.26 23.94
CA LEU A 50 16.03 -10.04 24.47
C LEU A 50 15.61 -11.42 24.94
N ILE A 51 14.31 -11.68 25.06
CA ILE A 51 13.73 -12.93 25.51
C ILE A 51 12.75 -13.46 24.46
N ASP A 52 12.60 -14.80 24.41
CA ASP A 52 11.60 -15.47 23.58
C ASP A 52 10.31 -15.67 24.40
N ILE A 53 9.18 -15.75 23.71
CA ILE A 53 7.87 -16.02 24.35
C ILE A 53 7.85 -17.39 25.07
N ALA A 54 8.65 -18.34 24.59
CA ALA A 54 8.78 -19.67 25.20
C ALA A 54 9.47 -19.63 26.58
N ASP A 55 10.22 -18.56 26.89
CA ASP A 55 10.87 -18.37 28.19
C ASP A 55 9.96 -17.71 29.23
N LEU A 56 8.78 -17.24 28.81
CA LEU A 56 7.80 -16.65 29.70
C LEU A 56 6.90 -17.70 30.36
N PRO A 57 6.42 -17.45 31.60
CA PRO A 57 5.40 -18.31 32.23
C PRO A 57 4.14 -18.41 31.34
N GLU A 58 3.56 -19.59 31.21
CA GLU A 58 2.33 -19.82 30.43
C GLU A 58 1.16 -18.94 30.89
N SER A 59 1.05 -18.70 32.20
CA SER A 59 -0.04 -17.96 32.82
C SER A 59 0.50 -17.01 33.90
N PRO A 60 1.22 -15.94 33.52
CA PRO A 60 1.79 -14.99 34.47
C PRO A 60 0.68 -14.30 35.25
N ARG A 61 0.85 -14.18 36.55
CA ARG A 61 -0.15 -13.62 37.47
C ARG A 61 0.34 -12.28 38.02
N ILE A 62 -0.44 -11.23 37.77
CA ILE A 62 -0.19 -9.91 38.36
C ILE A 62 -0.44 -10.01 39.87
N CYS A 63 0.56 -9.66 40.67
CA CYS A 63 0.43 -9.55 42.13
C CYS A 63 0.32 -8.10 42.61
N SER A 64 0.82 -7.12 41.86
CA SER A 64 0.73 -5.70 42.15
C SER A 64 0.58 -4.89 40.87
N ALA A 65 -0.27 -3.85 40.90
CA ALA A 65 -0.39 -2.84 39.82
C ALA A 65 -0.66 -1.46 40.48
N VAL A 66 0.32 -0.58 40.43
CA VAL A 66 0.26 0.73 41.12
C VAL A 66 0.48 1.86 40.12
N ALA A 67 -0.48 2.79 40.05
CA ALA A 67 -0.37 4.02 39.27
C ALA A 67 0.56 5.02 39.96
N ARG A 68 1.58 5.49 39.24
CA ARG A 68 2.53 6.49 39.76
C ARG A 68 3.22 7.20 38.58
N ASN A 69 3.34 8.54 38.69
CA ASN A 69 4.11 9.35 37.70
C ASN A 69 3.75 9.14 36.22
N GLY A 70 2.44 9.05 35.91
CA GLY A 70 2.01 8.88 34.49
C GLY A 70 2.16 7.46 33.93
N ALA A 71 2.47 6.47 34.78
CA ALA A 71 2.65 5.09 34.41
C ALA A 71 1.96 4.14 35.41
N VAL A 72 1.75 2.88 35.00
CA VAL A 72 1.42 1.79 35.91
C VAL A 72 2.65 0.92 36.10
N HIS A 73 3.00 0.66 37.35
CA HIS A 73 4.05 -0.26 37.76
C HIS A 73 3.42 -1.59 38.11
N ILE A 74 3.90 -2.66 37.47
CA ILE A 74 3.31 -4.00 37.57
C ILE A 74 4.36 -4.98 38.07
N GLU A 75 3.96 -5.82 39.01
CA GLU A 75 4.75 -6.96 39.50
C GLU A 75 3.98 -8.26 39.26
N TRP A 76 4.71 -9.32 38.96
CA TRP A 76 4.16 -10.66 38.71
C TRP A 76 4.71 -11.69 39.70
N GLU A 77 3.91 -12.68 40.02
CA GLU A 77 4.32 -13.82 40.83
C GLU A 77 5.48 -14.56 40.13
N GLY A 78 6.60 -14.78 40.86
CA GLY A 78 7.75 -15.53 40.35
C GLY A 78 8.58 -14.84 39.27
N VAL A 79 8.27 -13.59 38.90
CA VAL A 79 9.06 -12.80 37.97
C VAL A 79 9.89 -11.77 38.73
N SER A 80 11.20 -11.84 38.60
CA SER A 80 12.15 -11.08 39.42
C SER A 80 12.18 -9.58 39.14
N ARG A 81 11.62 -9.09 38.05
CA ARG A 81 11.63 -7.67 37.64
C ARG A 81 10.22 -7.15 37.45
N ALA A 82 9.88 -6.07 38.13
CA ALA A 82 8.70 -5.27 37.84
C ALA A 82 8.85 -4.56 36.50
N ALA A 83 7.74 -4.16 35.89
CA ALA A 83 7.72 -3.35 34.67
C ALA A 83 6.94 -2.07 34.88
N SER A 84 7.27 -1.06 34.09
CA SER A 84 6.58 0.22 34.05
C SER A 84 6.02 0.49 32.67
N PHE A 85 4.71 0.77 32.59
CA PHE A 85 4.04 1.11 31.33
C PHE A 85 3.45 2.52 31.43
N GLU A 86 3.92 3.41 30.58
CA GLU A 86 3.36 4.76 30.46
C GLU A 86 1.89 4.70 30.01
N PHE A 87 1.04 5.54 30.57
CA PHE A 87 -0.38 5.57 30.18
C PHE A 87 -0.56 5.94 28.71
N ALA A 88 0.28 6.83 28.19
CA ALA A 88 0.28 7.17 26.74
C ALA A 88 0.55 5.94 25.88
N TRP A 89 1.53 5.11 26.28
CA TRP A 89 1.85 3.88 25.56
C TRP A 89 0.69 2.87 25.61
N LEU A 90 0.12 2.65 26.80
CA LEU A 90 -1.04 1.76 26.96
C LEU A 90 -2.26 2.25 26.16
N ALA A 91 -2.53 3.55 26.17
CA ALA A 91 -3.62 4.13 25.38
C ALA A 91 -3.43 3.94 23.87
N ALA A 92 -2.18 4.08 23.39
CA ALA A 92 -1.86 3.87 21.98
C ALA A 92 -1.97 2.38 21.54
N HIS A 93 -1.77 1.44 22.48
CA HIS A 93 -1.81 0.00 22.23
C HIS A 93 -3.09 -0.69 22.73
N ALA A 94 -4.06 0.09 23.23
CA ALA A 94 -5.34 -0.46 23.67
C ALA A 94 -6.10 -1.10 22.49
N TRP A 95 -6.75 -2.22 22.77
CA TRP A 95 -7.54 -2.95 21.77
C TRP A 95 -8.56 -2.02 21.08
N GLY A 96 -8.61 -2.07 19.76
CA GLY A 96 -9.52 -1.26 18.95
C GLY A 96 -9.10 0.22 18.76
N ARG A 97 -8.03 0.67 19.40
CA ARG A 97 -7.51 2.05 19.27
C ARG A 97 -6.30 2.21 18.36
N ASN A 98 -5.86 1.18 17.67
CA ASN A 98 -4.78 1.27 16.68
C ASN A 98 -5.17 2.21 15.54
N ALA A 99 -5.04 3.52 15.79
CA ALA A 99 -5.16 4.52 14.73
C ALA A 99 -4.03 4.28 13.73
N ARG A 100 -4.39 3.98 12.48
CA ARG A 100 -3.38 3.93 11.43
C ARG A 100 -2.67 5.27 11.32
N PRO A 101 -1.35 5.28 11.09
CA PRO A 101 -0.66 6.51 10.75
C PRO A 101 -1.36 7.22 9.58
N PRO A 102 -1.30 8.55 9.49
CA PRO A 102 -1.98 9.30 8.44
C PRO A 102 -1.74 8.77 7.02
N GLU A 103 -0.52 8.28 6.72
CA GLU A 103 -0.14 7.67 5.44
C GLU A 103 -0.82 6.35 5.16
N GLU A 104 -1.30 5.66 6.16
CA GLU A 104 -2.03 4.40 6.01
C GLU A 104 -3.54 4.60 5.91
N ARG A 105 -4.04 5.83 6.10
CA ARG A 105 -5.45 6.16 5.89
C ARG A 105 -5.71 6.28 4.40
N ARG A 106 -6.53 5.41 3.85
CA ARG A 106 -6.82 5.36 2.41
C ARG A 106 -7.97 6.30 2.08
N HIS A 107 -7.76 7.12 1.04
CA HIS A 107 -8.80 7.94 0.43
C HIS A 107 -9.19 7.27 -0.89
N TYR A 108 -10.36 6.64 -0.92
CA TYR A 108 -10.89 5.98 -2.10
C TYR A 108 -11.49 6.98 -3.08
N TRP A 109 -11.27 6.75 -4.36
CA TRP A 109 -11.84 7.57 -5.43
C TRP A 109 -12.54 6.70 -6.47
N LEU A 110 -13.86 6.57 -6.39
CA LEU A 110 -14.65 5.70 -7.24
C LEU A 110 -14.99 6.37 -8.57
N GLU A 111 -15.47 7.62 -8.55
CA GLU A 111 -15.97 8.32 -9.73
C GLU A 111 -14.86 9.04 -10.48
N GLY A 112 -13.89 8.28 -11.05
CA GLY A 112 -12.70 8.81 -11.70
C GLY A 112 -12.99 9.81 -12.83
N ALA A 113 -14.11 9.67 -13.55
CA ALA A 113 -14.51 10.58 -14.62
C ALA A 113 -14.82 12.01 -14.16
N THR A 114 -15.12 12.22 -12.88
CA THR A 114 -15.41 13.54 -12.29
C THR A 114 -14.15 14.24 -11.77
N LEU A 115 -13.03 13.51 -11.70
CA LEU A 115 -11.78 13.99 -11.15
C LEU A 115 -10.89 14.64 -12.20
N ASP A 116 -10.11 15.62 -11.77
CA ASP A 116 -9.04 16.23 -12.51
C ASP A 116 -7.69 15.89 -11.87
N ALA A 117 -6.75 15.36 -12.66
CA ALA A 117 -5.47 14.90 -12.14
C ALA A 117 -4.68 16.02 -11.42
N ARG A 118 -4.76 17.27 -11.90
CA ARG A 118 -4.06 18.42 -11.30
C ARG A 118 -4.72 18.93 -10.02
N ARG A 119 -6.03 18.92 -9.97
CA ARG A 119 -6.78 19.46 -8.84
C ARG A 119 -6.88 18.48 -7.69
N ASP A 120 -7.13 17.20 -8.00
CA ASP A 120 -7.61 16.24 -7.00
C ASP A 120 -6.49 15.33 -6.45
N PHE A 121 -5.33 15.26 -7.13
CA PHE A 121 -4.19 14.43 -6.72
C PHE A 121 -2.97 15.26 -6.33
N ALA A 122 -1.98 14.61 -5.70
CA ALA A 122 -0.74 15.27 -5.34
C ALA A 122 0.08 15.63 -6.59
N TRP A 123 0.43 16.90 -6.73
CA TRP A 123 1.36 17.43 -7.71
C TRP A 123 2.44 18.26 -7.03
N ALA A 124 3.67 18.11 -7.50
CA ALA A 124 4.80 18.96 -7.15
C ALA A 124 5.83 18.95 -8.28
N SER A 125 6.70 19.93 -8.35
CA SER A 125 7.87 19.82 -9.21
C SER A 125 8.95 18.99 -8.56
N ILE A 126 9.81 18.35 -9.36
CA ILE A 126 10.96 17.60 -8.85
C ILE A 126 11.90 18.50 -8.05
N GLY A 127 11.99 19.78 -8.40
CA GLY A 127 12.76 20.79 -7.67
C GLY A 127 12.22 21.04 -6.27
N GLU A 128 10.90 21.15 -6.10
CA GLU A 128 10.25 21.33 -4.79
C GLU A 128 10.45 20.10 -3.89
N LEU A 129 10.33 18.90 -4.44
CA LEU A 129 10.59 17.66 -3.67
C LEU A 129 12.03 17.59 -3.16
N ARG A 130 12.99 18.04 -3.97
CA ARG A 130 14.43 18.09 -3.58
C ARG A 130 14.70 19.17 -2.54
N ALA A 131 14.07 20.32 -2.67
CA ALA A 131 14.32 21.48 -1.81
C ALA A 131 13.62 21.43 -0.46
N SER A 132 12.44 20.79 -0.37
CA SER A 132 11.61 20.83 0.83
C SER A 132 11.20 19.43 1.33
N PRO A 133 11.77 18.98 2.47
CA PRO A 133 11.32 17.75 3.14
C PRO A 133 9.83 17.77 3.52
N VAL A 134 9.26 18.95 3.82
CA VAL A 134 7.83 19.10 4.16
C VAL A 134 6.95 18.85 2.92
N VAL A 135 7.29 19.44 1.78
CA VAL A 135 6.57 19.20 0.52
C VAL A 135 6.69 17.71 0.14
N ARG A 136 7.89 17.13 0.27
CA ARG A 136 8.12 15.72 -0.02
C ARG A 136 7.28 14.82 0.88
N LEU A 137 7.22 15.08 2.20
CA LEU A 137 6.37 14.32 3.11
C LEU A 137 4.89 14.42 2.76
N SER A 138 4.41 15.63 2.45
CA SER A 138 3.02 15.85 2.03
C SER A 138 2.70 15.06 0.76
N TRP A 139 3.56 15.13 -0.25
CA TRP A 139 3.40 14.41 -1.51
C TRP A 139 3.41 12.88 -1.32
N LEU A 140 4.37 12.33 -0.57
CA LEU A 140 4.44 10.90 -0.25
C LEU A 140 3.22 10.43 0.56
N THR A 141 2.77 11.23 1.51
CA THR A 141 1.57 10.91 2.30
C THR A 141 0.34 10.78 1.39
N ARG A 142 0.14 11.74 0.47
CA ARG A 142 -0.97 11.69 -0.47
C ARG A 142 -0.83 10.53 -1.47
N LEU A 143 0.39 10.23 -1.95
CA LEU A 143 0.63 9.04 -2.77
C LEU A 143 0.15 7.77 -2.07
N LEU A 144 0.45 7.60 -0.78
CA LEU A 144 0.03 6.43 -0.01
C LEU A 144 -1.48 6.43 0.29
N GLN A 145 -2.08 7.61 0.52
CA GLN A 145 -3.51 7.75 0.78
C GLN A 145 -4.36 7.53 -0.46
N GLU A 146 -3.95 8.08 -1.61
CA GLU A 146 -4.73 8.11 -2.86
C GLU A 146 -4.31 7.02 -3.85
N GLY A 147 -3.10 6.46 -3.67
CA GLY A 147 -2.53 5.46 -4.57
C GLY A 147 -2.02 6.01 -5.90
N LEU A 148 -2.03 7.34 -6.09
CA LEU A 148 -1.65 8.04 -7.32
C LEU A 148 -1.11 9.43 -7.01
N ALA A 149 0.03 9.79 -7.60
CA ALA A 149 0.62 11.14 -7.49
C ALA A 149 1.48 11.47 -8.71
N PHE A 150 1.75 12.74 -8.92
CA PHE A 150 2.43 13.26 -10.09
C PHE A 150 3.58 14.20 -9.71
N LEU A 151 4.63 14.18 -10.53
CA LEU A 151 5.70 15.17 -10.51
C LEU A 151 5.81 15.83 -11.88
N ASP A 152 6.08 17.10 -11.92
CA ASP A 152 6.42 17.79 -13.15
C ASP A 152 7.86 18.34 -13.13
N ALA A 153 8.26 18.95 -14.25
CA ALA A 153 9.61 19.46 -14.46
C ALA A 153 10.74 18.43 -14.24
N VAL A 154 10.44 17.14 -14.42
CA VAL A 154 11.47 16.08 -14.44
C VAL A 154 12.16 16.14 -15.80
N PRO A 155 13.51 16.33 -15.85
CA PRO A 155 14.22 16.41 -17.14
C PRO A 155 13.97 15.15 -17.98
N THR A 156 13.80 15.30 -19.30
CA THR A 156 13.47 14.20 -20.23
C THR A 156 14.71 13.41 -20.69
N GLN A 157 15.70 13.28 -19.82
CA GLN A 157 16.92 12.49 -20.06
C GLN A 157 16.72 11.05 -19.57
N ASP A 158 17.47 10.12 -20.13
CA ASP A 158 17.36 8.69 -19.82
C ASP A 158 17.63 8.36 -18.36
N SER A 159 18.52 9.09 -17.70
CA SER A 159 18.86 8.90 -16.28
C SER A 159 17.87 9.50 -15.30
N SER A 160 17.06 10.48 -15.75
CA SER A 160 16.27 11.34 -14.85
C SER A 160 15.23 10.58 -14.02
N LEU A 161 14.68 9.48 -14.54
CA LEU A 161 13.78 8.62 -13.77
C LEU A 161 14.52 8.04 -12.55
N LEU A 162 15.67 7.40 -12.76
CA LEU A 162 16.44 6.79 -11.67
C LEU A 162 17.00 7.82 -10.68
N GLU A 163 17.32 9.03 -11.15
CA GLU A 163 17.74 10.15 -10.29
C GLU A 163 16.61 10.71 -9.41
N ALA A 164 15.36 10.55 -9.84
CA ALA A 164 14.20 10.96 -9.06
C ALA A 164 13.79 9.92 -7.99
N MET A 165 14.01 8.63 -8.24
CA MET A 165 13.50 7.55 -7.38
C MET A 165 13.99 7.58 -5.93
N PRO A 166 15.22 7.98 -5.58
CA PRO A 166 15.63 8.12 -4.17
C PRO A 166 14.78 9.07 -3.32
N LEU A 167 13.99 9.94 -3.96
CA LEU A 167 13.04 10.80 -3.26
C LEU A 167 11.73 10.08 -2.89
N VAL A 168 11.47 8.92 -3.51
CA VAL A 168 10.19 8.18 -3.40
C VAL A 168 10.40 6.84 -2.70
N GLY A 169 11.38 6.05 -3.15
CA GLY A 169 11.65 4.71 -2.64
C GLY A 169 12.78 4.03 -3.41
N ARG A 170 12.95 2.73 -3.18
CA ARG A 170 14.00 1.92 -3.81
C ARG A 170 13.48 1.21 -5.05
N VAL A 171 14.24 1.30 -6.13
CA VAL A 171 13.95 0.61 -7.38
C VAL A 171 14.06 -0.90 -7.20
N LEU A 172 13.04 -1.60 -7.68
CA LEU A 172 13.01 -3.06 -7.77
C LEU A 172 13.56 -3.48 -9.13
N GLU A 173 14.71 -4.13 -9.13
CA GLU A 173 15.27 -4.71 -10.34
C GLU A 173 14.51 -5.98 -10.73
N THR A 174 14.23 -6.15 -12.02
CA THR A 174 13.49 -7.28 -12.59
C THR A 174 14.26 -7.85 -13.77
N ASN A 175 13.70 -8.88 -14.48
CA ASN A 175 14.27 -9.34 -15.73
C ASN A 175 14.25 -8.27 -16.86
N TYR A 176 13.51 -7.17 -16.68
CA TYR A 176 13.59 -5.99 -17.55
C TYR A 176 14.73 -5.03 -17.17
N GLY A 177 15.51 -5.34 -16.12
CA GLY A 177 16.48 -4.45 -15.50
C GLY A 177 15.82 -3.52 -14.47
N GLN A 178 16.49 -2.39 -14.20
CA GLN A 178 15.99 -1.34 -13.30
C GLN A 178 14.93 -0.47 -13.95
N THR A 179 14.96 -0.34 -15.29
CA THR A 179 14.00 0.45 -16.06
C THR A 179 13.53 -0.32 -17.28
N PHE A 180 12.37 0.07 -17.80
CA PHE A 180 11.82 -0.42 -19.06
C PHE A 180 11.23 0.72 -19.87
N ASP A 181 11.23 0.59 -21.19
CA ASP A 181 10.68 1.58 -22.11
C ASP A 181 9.28 1.17 -22.58
N VAL A 182 8.35 2.11 -22.56
CA VAL A 182 6.99 1.97 -23.10
C VAL A 182 6.87 2.85 -24.34
N ARG A 183 7.14 2.26 -25.49
CA ARG A 183 7.05 2.89 -26.81
C ARG A 183 6.56 1.89 -27.84
N ALA A 184 5.89 2.37 -28.88
CA ALA A 184 5.48 1.51 -29.99
C ALA A 184 6.73 1.04 -30.78
N VAL A 185 6.82 -0.28 -30.98
CA VAL A 185 7.88 -0.90 -31.78
C VAL A 185 7.25 -1.78 -32.86
N PRO A 186 7.93 -1.99 -34.02
CA PRO A 186 7.50 -2.98 -34.99
C PRO A 186 7.52 -4.38 -34.38
N GLN A 187 6.48 -5.19 -34.61
CA GLN A 187 6.34 -6.57 -34.10
C GLN A 187 6.53 -6.69 -32.58
N PRO A 188 5.67 -6.05 -31.77
CA PRO A 188 5.83 -6.02 -30.34
C PRO A 188 5.56 -7.40 -29.72
N GLU A 189 6.45 -7.86 -28.84
CA GLU A 189 6.26 -9.06 -28.00
C GLU A 189 5.24 -8.85 -26.88
N ASN A 190 4.92 -7.60 -26.56
CA ASN A 190 3.94 -7.22 -25.55
C ASN A 190 3.04 -6.09 -26.10
N LEU A 191 1.73 -6.16 -25.83
CA LEU A 191 0.77 -5.13 -26.22
C LEU A 191 1.09 -3.74 -25.65
N ALA A 192 1.84 -3.66 -24.57
CA ALA A 192 2.35 -2.39 -24.03
C ALA A 192 3.24 -1.64 -25.03
N TYR A 193 3.90 -2.35 -25.93
CA TYR A 193 4.79 -1.82 -26.98
C TYR A 193 4.10 -1.61 -28.34
N SER A 194 2.77 -1.63 -28.38
CA SER A 194 1.96 -1.31 -29.55
C SER A 194 1.35 0.10 -29.43
N ASP A 195 0.70 0.60 -30.47
CA ASP A 195 -0.09 1.84 -30.46
C ASP A 195 -1.58 1.61 -30.16
N LEU A 196 -1.98 0.36 -29.95
CA LEU A 196 -3.32 -0.01 -29.55
C LEU A 196 -3.65 0.52 -28.15
N GLY A 197 -4.94 0.73 -27.87
CA GLY A 197 -5.41 1.00 -26.53
C GLY A 197 -5.08 -0.14 -25.57
N LEU A 198 -4.63 0.20 -24.38
CA LEU A 198 -4.33 -0.76 -23.33
C LEU A 198 -5.35 -0.60 -22.20
N GLY A 199 -6.20 -1.61 -22.03
CA GLY A 199 -7.21 -1.59 -20.96
C GLY A 199 -6.59 -1.53 -19.56
N LEU A 200 -7.36 -1.08 -18.60
CA LEU A 200 -6.94 -0.99 -17.20
C LEU A 200 -6.45 -2.33 -16.66
N HIS A 201 -5.29 -2.33 -16.03
CA HIS A 201 -4.64 -3.51 -15.46
C HIS A 201 -3.67 -3.11 -14.33
N THR A 202 -3.28 -4.09 -13.53
CA THR A 202 -2.11 -4.02 -12.65
C THR A 202 -0.96 -4.80 -13.27
N ASP A 203 0.27 -4.38 -13.04
CA ASP A 203 1.44 -5.02 -13.65
C ASP A 203 1.93 -6.23 -12.83
N ASN A 204 2.37 -7.24 -13.57
CA ASN A 204 3.19 -8.36 -13.11
C ASN A 204 2.60 -9.16 -11.93
N PRO A 205 1.33 -9.57 -11.93
CA PRO A 205 0.75 -10.39 -10.86
C PRO A 205 1.35 -11.80 -10.77
N TYR A 206 2.16 -12.19 -11.73
CA TYR A 206 2.91 -13.45 -11.79
C TYR A 206 4.25 -13.40 -11.04
N ARG A 207 4.64 -12.24 -10.45
CA ARG A 207 5.89 -12.09 -9.68
C ARG A 207 5.68 -12.30 -8.19
N GLU A 208 6.76 -12.70 -7.54
CA GLU A 208 6.85 -12.77 -6.09
C GLU A 208 8.15 -12.07 -5.62
N PRO A 209 8.07 -10.94 -4.94
CA PRO A 209 6.85 -10.17 -4.67
C PRO A 209 6.28 -9.47 -5.93
N VAL A 210 4.99 -9.18 -5.90
CA VAL A 210 4.37 -8.27 -6.89
C VAL A 210 4.98 -6.88 -6.73
N PRO A 211 5.33 -6.15 -7.82
CA PRO A 211 5.81 -4.79 -7.73
C PRO A 211 4.87 -3.91 -6.88
N GLY A 212 5.46 -3.15 -5.94
CA GLY A 212 4.68 -2.33 -5.01
C GLY A 212 4.16 -1.07 -5.68
N PHE A 213 5.07 -0.20 -6.11
CA PHE A 213 4.74 1.02 -6.85
C PHE A 213 5.35 0.95 -8.24
N GLN A 214 4.73 1.68 -9.15
CA GLN A 214 5.25 1.90 -10.50
C GLN A 214 5.41 3.38 -10.75
N ALA A 215 6.51 3.74 -11.37
CA ALA A 215 6.77 5.09 -11.85
C ALA A 215 6.84 5.07 -13.39
N LEU A 216 6.13 6.00 -14.03
CA LEU A 216 6.17 6.19 -15.47
C LEU A 216 6.52 7.65 -15.80
N HIS A 217 7.67 7.86 -16.40
CA HIS A 217 8.19 9.15 -16.81
C HIS A 217 7.96 9.37 -18.30
N VAL A 218 7.31 10.46 -18.65
CA VAL A 218 7.02 10.84 -20.04
C VAL A 218 8.23 11.53 -20.64
N LEU A 219 8.96 10.83 -21.51
CA LEU A 219 10.07 11.39 -22.27
C LEU A 219 9.57 12.12 -23.53
N ILE A 220 8.59 11.51 -24.23
CA ILE A 220 7.94 12.09 -25.39
C ILE A 220 6.43 11.90 -25.23
N ALA A 221 5.70 13.02 -25.16
CA ALA A 221 4.24 13.01 -25.11
C ALA A 221 3.64 12.73 -26.49
N SER A 222 2.49 12.03 -26.52
CA SER A 222 1.74 11.84 -27.78
C SER A 222 1.05 13.14 -28.19
N GLY A 223 1.21 13.53 -29.44
CA GLY A 223 0.48 14.68 -30.02
C GLY A 223 -0.97 14.37 -30.40
N GLY A 224 -1.41 13.11 -30.30
CA GLY A 224 -2.80 12.70 -30.63
C GLY A 224 -3.16 11.34 -30.05
N GLY A 225 -4.11 11.32 -29.10
CA GLY A 225 -4.47 10.12 -28.34
C GLY A 225 -3.46 9.75 -27.26
N GLY A 226 -3.43 8.47 -26.85
CA GLY A 226 -2.49 7.97 -25.86
C GLY A 226 -2.69 8.56 -24.44
N ARG A 227 -3.90 9.02 -24.13
CA ARG A 227 -4.23 9.50 -22.77
C ARG A 227 -4.06 8.40 -21.76
N SER A 228 -3.46 8.72 -20.63
CA SER A 228 -3.35 7.79 -19.52
C SER A 228 -4.71 7.59 -18.85
N LEU A 229 -4.99 6.34 -18.51
CA LEU A 229 -6.20 5.90 -17.81
C LEU A 229 -5.80 5.38 -16.44
N PHE A 230 -6.55 5.76 -15.40
CA PHE A 230 -6.37 5.24 -14.05
C PHE A 230 -7.73 4.90 -13.43
N ALA A 231 -7.75 3.89 -12.56
CA ALA A 231 -8.92 3.58 -11.74
C ALA A 231 -8.45 3.09 -10.35
N ASP A 232 -9.18 3.47 -9.31
CA ASP A 232 -8.91 2.97 -7.95
C ASP A 232 -9.51 1.57 -7.79
N GLY A 233 -8.65 0.55 -7.88
CA GLY A 233 -9.07 -0.84 -7.74
C GLY A 233 -9.62 -1.17 -6.35
N PHE A 234 -9.19 -0.47 -5.31
CA PHE A 234 -9.74 -0.68 -3.96
C PHE A 234 -11.15 -0.11 -3.85
N ALA A 235 -11.38 1.10 -4.38
CA ALA A 235 -12.72 1.67 -4.45
C ALA A 235 -13.67 0.79 -5.27
N LEU A 236 -13.20 0.26 -6.40
CA LEU A 236 -13.99 -0.68 -7.24
C LEU A 236 -14.25 -2.01 -6.55
N ALA A 237 -13.29 -2.54 -5.79
CA ALA A 237 -13.47 -3.77 -5.01
C ALA A 237 -14.51 -3.58 -3.89
N GLU A 238 -14.45 -2.44 -3.17
CA GLU A 238 -15.45 -2.13 -2.15
C GLU A 238 -16.84 -1.88 -2.77
N HIS A 239 -16.90 -1.18 -3.91
CA HIS A 239 -18.16 -1.03 -4.66
C HIS A 239 -18.74 -2.39 -5.09
N LEU A 240 -17.89 -3.33 -5.52
CA LEU A 240 -18.33 -4.70 -5.83
C LEU A 240 -18.78 -5.44 -4.58
N ARG A 241 -18.10 -5.26 -3.44
CA ARG A 241 -18.49 -5.86 -2.14
C ARG A 241 -19.92 -5.47 -1.75
N GLU A 242 -20.26 -4.19 -1.94
CA GLU A 242 -21.58 -3.65 -1.61
C GLU A 242 -22.66 -4.04 -2.63
N SER A 243 -22.35 -3.93 -3.93
CA SER A 243 -23.33 -4.12 -5.01
C SER A 243 -23.53 -5.58 -5.43
N ALA A 244 -22.53 -6.45 -5.21
CA ALA A 244 -22.55 -7.85 -5.60
C ALA A 244 -21.64 -8.71 -4.68
N PRO A 245 -22.03 -8.91 -3.41
CA PRO A 245 -21.19 -9.59 -2.41
C PRO A 245 -20.78 -11.02 -2.79
N GLU A 246 -21.61 -11.75 -3.53
CA GLU A 246 -21.27 -13.08 -4.03
C GLU A 246 -20.14 -13.02 -5.07
N ALA A 247 -20.18 -12.06 -5.97
CA ALA A 247 -19.11 -11.85 -6.94
C ALA A 247 -17.80 -11.42 -6.24
N PHE A 248 -17.89 -10.54 -5.24
CA PHE A 248 -16.74 -10.16 -4.43
C PHE A 248 -16.12 -11.37 -3.72
N ALA A 249 -16.94 -12.23 -3.10
CA ALA A 249 -16.46 -13.44 -2.45
C ALA A 249 -15.74 -14.37 -3.42
N GLN A 250 -16.25 -14.59 -4.63
CA GLN A 250 -15.60 -15.40 -5.66
C GLN A 250 -14.22 -14.83 -6.03
N LEU A 251 -14.09 -13.51 -6.18
CA LEU A 251 -12.82 -12.87 -6.57
C LEU A 251 -11.80 -12.79 -5.43
N THR A 252 -12.22 -13.00 -4.17
CA THR A 252 -11.34 -12.99 -3.01
C THR A 252 -10.87 -14.38 -2.58
N THR A 253 -11.57 -15.44 -2.99
CA THR A 253 -11.30 -16.82 -2.54
C THR A 253 -10.76 -17.72 -3.62
N THR A 254 -11.02 -17.43 -4.90
CA THR A 254 -10.54 -18.26 -6.01
C THR A 254 -9.08 -17.96 -6.31
N ALA A 255 -8.23 -18.99 -6.29
CA ALA A 255 -6.84 -18.90 -6.74
C ALA A 255 -6.79 -18.78 -8.27
N VAL A 256 -6.25 -17.66 -8.75
CA VAL A 256 -6.11 -17.37 -10.17
C VAL A 256 -4.65 -17.54 -10.57
N PRO A 257 -4.34 -18.44 -11.51
CA PRO A 257 -2.97 -18.60 -12.01
C PRO A 257 -2.60 -17.46 -12.96
N PHE A 258 -1.47 -16.82 -12.69
CA PHE A 258 -0.84 -15.83 -13.56
C PHE A 258 0.48 -16.39 -14.09
N ARG A 259 0.76 -16.15 -15.36
CA ARG A 259 1.98 -16.61 -16.02
C ARG A 259 2.56 -15.53 -16.93
N TYR A 260 3.88 -15.49 -16.97
CA TYR A 260 4.68 -14.77 -17.96
C TYR A 260 5.81 -15.69 -18.44
N GLY A 261 6.07 -15.68 -19.76
CA GLY A 261 7.18 -16.39 -20.37
C GLY A 261 7.85 -15.54 -21.43
N SER A 262 9.18 -15.55 -21.42
CA SER A 262 10.06 -14.98 -22.44
C SER A 262 11.24 -15.92 -22.68
N SER A 263 12.21 -15.52 -23.51
CA SER A 263 13.42 -16.31 -23.75
C SER A 263 14.33 -16.42 -22.53
N ASP A 264 14.22 -15.50 -21.57
CA ASP A 264 15.11 -15.33 -20.41
C ASP A 264 14.42 -15.44 -19.06
N ALA A 265 13.08 -15.53 -19.03
CA ALA A 265 12.33 -15.65 -17.79
C ALA A 265 11.03 -16.45 -17.97
N GLU A 266 10.75 -17.33 -17.01
CA GLU A 266 9.45 -17.96 -16.84
C GLU A 266 8.99 -17.72 -15.41
N LEU A 267 7.87 -17.00 -15.25
CA LEU A 267 7.33 -16.55 -13.98
C LEU A 267 5.88 -17.01 -13.84
N ARG A 268 5.53 -17.48 -12.64
CA ARG A 268 4.16 -17.92 -12.32
C ARG A 268 3.86 -17.68 -10.86
N ALA A 269 2.63 -17.31 -10.58
CA ALA A 269 2.10 -17.23 -9.23
C ALA A 269 0.59 -17.47 -9.26
N GLU A 270 0.06 -17.93 -8.14
CA GLU A 270 -1.38 -18.06 -7.92
C GLU A 270 -1.81 -17.11 -6.81
N ARG A 271 -2.86 -16.34 -7.07
CA ARG A 271 -3.41 -15.41 -6.09
C ARG A 271 -4.84 -14.99 -6.44
N PRO A 272 -5.66 -14.56 -5.48
CA PRO A 272 -6.98 -14.05 -5.79
C PRO A 272 -6.88 -12.73 -6.59
N LEU A 273 -7.93 -12.42 -7.38
CA LEU A 273 -8.02 -11.13 -8.08
C LEU A 273 -8.15 -9.96 -7.11
N ILE A 274 -8.81 -10.14 -5.98
CA ILE A 274 -8.91 -9.17 -4.88
C ILE A 274 -8.34 -9.83 -3.63
N GLN A 275 -7.25 -9.31 -3.11
CA GLN A 275 -6.60 -9.83 -1.92
C GLN A 275 -7.07 -9.08 -0.67
N LEU A 276 -7.37 -9.84 0.38
CA LEU A 276 -7.78 -9.29 1.67
C LEU A 276 -6.70 -9.47 2.74
N SER A 277 -6.67 -8.56 3.70
CA SER A 277 -5.96 -8.76 4.97
C SER A 277 -6.72 -9.76 5.87
N VAL A 278 -6.08 -10.18 6.95
CA VAL A 278 -6.73 -10.98 8.01
C VAL A 278 -7.92 -10.26 8.68
N ARG A 279 -8.03 -8.94 8.48
CA ARG A 279 -9.15 -8.12 8.96
C ARG A 279 -10.24 -7.91 7.91
N GLY A 280 -10.13 -8.55 6.74
CA GLY A 280 -11.08 -8.42 5.65
C GLY A 280 -10.96 -7.15 4.81
N GLU A 281 -9.90 -6.35 4.99
CA GLU A 281 -9.67 -5.14 4.19
C GLU A 281 -9.00 -5.48 2.87
N VAL A 282 -9.35 -4.78 1.79
CA VAL A 282 -8.68 -4.94 0.49
C VAL A 282 -7.24 -4.47 0.60
N THR A 283 -6.29 -5.33 0.23
CA THR A 283 -4.84 -5.05 0.29
C THR A 283 -4.16 -5.03 -1.06
N ALA A 284 -4.74 -5.73 -2.04
CA ALA A 284 -4.26 -5.70 -3.42
C ALA A 284 -5.39 -6.06 -4.40
N VAL A 285 -5.28 -5.55 -5.62
CA VAL A 285 -6.04 -5.98 -6.79
C VAL A 285 -5.05 -6.49 -7.84
N HIS A 286 -5.20 -7.74 -8.24
CA HIS A 286 -4.36 -8.41 -9.24
C HIS A 286 -5.16 -8.62 -10.51
N TYR A 287 -5.28 -7.59 -11.34
CA TYR A 287 -6.06 -7.65 -12.56
C TYR A 287 -5.19 -7.44 -13.80
N ASN A 288 -4.86 -8.52 -14.48
CA ASN A 288 -4.17 -8.48 -15.75
C ASN A 288 -4.63 -9.67 -16.62
N SER A 289 -5.68 -9.44 -17.41
CA SER A 289 -6.30 -10.48 -18.24
C SER A 289 -5.33 -11.12 -19.25
N ARG A 290 -4.24 -10.44 -19.58
CA ARG A 290 -3.25 -10.94 -20.56
C ARG A 290 -2.29 -11.98 -19.97
N SER A 291 -2.16 -12.01 -18.63
CA SER A 291 -1.27 -12.94 -17.92
C SER A 291 -2.02 -14.02 -17.13
N ILE A 292 -3.36 -14.01 -17.13
CA ILE A 292 -4.14 -15.10 -16.54
C ILE A 292 -3.93 -16.36 -17.41
N ALA A 293 -3.48 -17.44 -16.77
CA ALA A 293 -3.40 -18.76 -17.38
C ALA A 293 -4.73 -19.51 -17.25
N ALA A 294 -4.80 -20.71 -17.84
CA ALA A 294 -5.99 -21.55 -17.72
C ALA A 294 -6.22 -21.90 -16.22
N LEU A 295 -7.44 -21.66 -15.76
CA LEU A 295 -7.83 -21.97 -14.39
C LEU A 295 -8.15 -23.46 -14.27
N ASP A 296 -7.67 -24.08 -13.21
CA ASP A 296 -8.04 -25.44 -12.81
C ASP A 296 -9.20 -25.39 -11.81
N LEU A 297 -10.41 -25.29 -12.33
CA LEU A 297 -11.65 -25.20 -11.59
C LEU A 297 -12.63 -26.29 -12.03
N ALA A 298 -13.32 -26.89 -11.08
CA ALA A 298 -14.46 -27.75 -11.40
C ALA A 298 -15.53 -26.96 -12.18
N PRO A 299 -16.32 -27.60 -13.07
CA PRO A 299 -17.35 -26.90 -13.84
C PRO A 299 -18.35 -26.12 -12.98
N SER A 300 -18.65 -26.62 -11.76
CA SER A 300 -19.54 -25.96 -10.80
C SER A 300 -18.93 -24.67 -10.18
N GLU A 301 -17.59 -24.57 -10.13
CA GLU A 301 -16.85 -23.42 -9.61
C GLU A 301 -16.50 -22.40 -10.71
N ALA A 302 -16.24 -22.91 -11.90
CA ALA A 302 -15.84 -22.08 -13.04
C ALA A 302 -16.93 -21.07 -13.44
N ALA A 303 -18.18 -21.49 -13.52
CA ALA A 303 -19.27 -20.60 -13.97
C ALA A 303 -19.49 -19.40 -13.02
N PRO A 304 -19.58 -19.56 -11.68
CA PRO A 304 -19.66 -18.45 -10.74
C PRO A 304 -18.43 -17.52 -10.82
N PHE A 305 -17.22 -18.10 -10.88
CA PHE A 305 -15.99 -17.31 -10.99
C PHE A 305 -15.98 -16.44 -12.25
N TYR A 306 -16.25 -17.02 -13.43
CA TYR A 306 -16.26 -16.25 -14.68
C TYR A 306 -17.37 -15.21 -14.72
N ALA A 307 -18.51 -15.44 -14.07
CA ALA A 307 -19.56 -14.43 -13.92
C ALA A 307 -19.06 -13.24 -13.10
N ALA A 308 -18.42 -13.48 -11.94
CA ALA A 308 -17.81 -12.47 -11.07
C ALA A 308 -16.67 -11.72 -11.77
N TYR A 309 -15.77 -12.44 -12.42
CA TYR A 309 -14.66 -11.87 -13.18
C TYR A 309 -15.14 -10.93 -14.29
N ARG A 310 -16.17 -11.37 -15.04
CA ARG A 310 -16.81 -10.55 -16.08
C ARG A 310 -17.47 -9.30 -15.48
N GLN A 311 -18.08 -9.39 -14.31
CA GLN A 311 -18.70 -8.25 -13.64
C GLN A 311 -17.65 -7.21 -13.24
N PHE A 312 -16.54 -7.63 -12.64
CA PHE A 312 -15.44 -6.72 -12.32
C PHE A 312 -14.80 -6.10 -13.58
N ALA A 313 -14.62 -6.90 -14.64
CA ALA A 313 -14.13 -6.40 -15.92
C ALA A 313 -15.04 -5.34 -16.55
N ARG A 314 -16.36 -5.42 -16.34
CA ARG A 314 -17.32 -4.42 -16.80
C ARG A 314 -17.20 -3.12 -16.01
N LEU A 315 -17.00 -3.18 -14.69
CA LEU A 315 -16.72 -2.00 -13.86
C LEU A 315 -15.47 -1.27 -14.36
N LEU A 316 -14.40 -2.01 -14.64
CA LEU A 316 -13.17 -1.42 -15.19
C LEU A 316 -13.33 -0.77 -16.56
N ARG A 317 -14.29 -1.21 -17.36
CA ARG A 317 -14.60 -0.63 -18.68
C ARG A 317 -15.58 0.54 -18.62
N ASP A 318 -16.26 0.72 -17.50
CA ASP A 318 -17.18 1.84 -17.32
C ASP A 318 -16.38 3.14 -17.18
N ALA A 319 -16.60 4.05 -18.12
CA ALA A 319 -15.88 5.32 -18.17
C ALA A 319 -16.09 6.19 -16.92
N ARG A 320 -17.19 5.99 -16.18
CA ARG A 320 -17.46 6.72 -14.93
C ARG A 320 -16.38 6.51 -13.88
N PHE A 321 -15.79 5.33 -13.85
CA PHE A 321 -14.78 4.95 -12.87
C PHE A 321 -13.34 5.24 -13.32
N GLN A 322 -13.16 5.86 -14.49
CA GLN A 322 -11.85 6.08 -15.10
C GLN A 322 -11.44 7.55 -15.04
N LEU A 323 -10.33 7.83 -14.38
CA LEU A 323 -9.64 9.09 -14.55
C LEU A 323 -8.88 9.05 -15.89
N GLN A 324 -9.16 9.99 -16.77
CA GLN A 324 -8.44 10.17 -18.04
C GLN A 324 -7.65 11.46 -18.01
N THR A 325 -6.35 11.38 -18.21
CA THR A 325 -5.48 12.56 -18.24
C THR A 325 -4.45 12.50 -19.35
N GLN A 326 -4.14 13.64 -19.92
CA GLN A 326 -2.99 13.80 -20.82
C GLN A 326 -1.77 14.13 -19.97
N LEU A 327 -0.68 13.42 -20.20
CA LEU A 327 0.59 13.68 -19.53
C LEU A 327 1.57 14.30 -20.52
N ASP A 328 2.15 15.44 -20.15
CA ASP A 328 3.13 16.17 -20.96
C ASP A 328 4.54 15.58 -20.75
N ALA A 329 5.47 15.87 -21.68
CA ALA A 329 6.88 15.52 -21.51
C ALA A 329 7.45 16.19 -20.25
N GLY A 330 8.22 15.42 -19.48
CA GLY A 330 8.72 15.86 -18.17
C GLY A 330 7.76 15.59 -17.00
N THR A 331 6.55 15.05 -17.28
CA THR A 331 5.68 14.52 -16.20
C THR A 331 6.13 13.12 -15.80
N LEU A 332 6.19 12.88 -14.51
CA LEU A 332 6.40 11.56 -13.91
C LEU A 332 5.20 11.23 -13.03
N VAL A 333 4.52 10.13 -13.32
CA VAL A 333 3.43 9.60 -12.50
C VAL A 333 3.93 8.43 -11.68
N VAL A 334 3.58 8.41 -10.39
CA VAL A 334 3.85 7.30 -9.47
C VAL A 334 2.53 6.81 -8.91
N PHE A 335 2.34 5.49 -8.91
CA PHE A 335 1.11 4.89 -8.41
C PHE A 335 1.37 3.55 -7.71
N ASP A 336 0.49 3.22 -6.74
CA ASP A 336 0.46 1.91 -6.08
C ASP A 336 -0.06 0.87 -7.07
N ASN A 337 0.83 0.05 -7.62
CA ASN A 337 0.52 -0.96 -8.63
C ASN A 337 -0.38 -2.09 -8.10
N GLN A 338 -0.49 -2.23 -6.79
CA GLN A 338 -1.41 -3.20 -6.18
C GLN A 338 -2.80 -2.60 -5.90
N ARG A 339 -2.99 -1.29 -6.17
CA ARG A 339 -4.25 -0.57 -5.96
C ARG A 339 -4.75 0.10 -7.23
N THR A 340 -3.91 0.92 -7.85
CA THR A 340 -4.29 1.76 -8.99
C THR A 340 -4.09 0.97 -10.28
N LEU A 341 -5.20 0.63 -10.93
CA LEU A 341 -5.13 0.08 -12.27
C LEU A 341 -4.81 1.20 -13.24
N HIS A 342 -3.98 0.89 -14.22
CA HIS A 342 -3.54 1.84 -15.23
C HIS A 342 -3.72 1.30 -16.64
N GLY A 343 -3.81 2.20 -17.59
CA GLY A 343 -4.00 1.89 -19.00
C GLY A 343 -3.78 3.12 -19.87
N ARG A 344 -4.13 3.00 -21.13
CA ARG A 344 -4.08 4.13 -22.07
C ARG A 344 -5.09 4.00 -23.18
N THR A 345 -5.51 5.09 -23.76
CA THR A 345 -6.23 5.12 -25.02
C THR A 345 -5.28 4.81 -26.18
N ALA A 346 -5.83 4.38 -27.32
CA ALA A 346 -5.05 4.22 -28.55
C ALA A 346 -4.45 5.55 -29.02
N PHE A 347 -3.36 5.48 -29.77
CA PHE A 347 -2.69 6.64 -30.39
C PHE A 347 -2.13 6.27 -31.76
N THR A 348 -1.76 7.26 -32.56
CA THR A 348 -1.21 7.02 -33.89
C THR A 348 0.30 7.19 -33.84
N SER A 349 1.04 6.09 -33.69
CA SER A 349 2.50 6.07 -33.48
C SER A 349 3.29 6.65 -34.66
N ALA A 350 2.83 6.45 -35.90
CA ALA A 350 3.53 6.91 -37.10
C ALA A 350 3.64 8.43 -37.22
N ARG A 351 2.68 9.20 -36.66
CA ARG A 351 2.64 10.67 -36.70
C ARG A 351 2.97 11.32 -35.37
N HIS A 352 2.74 10.61 -34.28
CA HIS A 352 2.84 11.13 -32.92
C HIS A 352 3.55 10.09 -32.03
N PRO A 353 4.90 10.06 -32.07
CA PRO A 353 5.65 9.16 -31.22
C PRO A 353 5.31 9.40 -29.75
N ARG A 354 5.25 8.32 -28.99
CA ARG A 354 5.06 8.35 -27.54
C ARG A 354 6.13 7.48 -26.89
N HIS A 355 6.85 8.04 -25.92
CA HIS A 355 7.88 7.32 -25.21
C HIS A 355 7.78 7.60 -23.72
N LEU A 356 7.53 6.57 -22.92
CA LEU A 356 7.64 6.62 -21.48
C LEU A 356 8.74 5.65 -21.05
N ARG A 357 9.45 6.04 -20.00
CA ARG A 357 10.36 5.15 -19.27
C ARG A 357 9.74 4.83 -17.92
N GLY A 358 9.72 3.56 -17.55
CA GLY A 358 9.15 3.08 -16.31
C GLY A 358 10.16 2.37 -15.41
N CYS A 359 9.87 2.33 -14.12
CA CYS A 359 10.51 1.45 -13.16
C CYS A 359 9.50 1.00 -12.11
N TYR A 360 9.83 -0.07 -11.41
CA TYR A 360 9.08 -0.52 -10.24
C TYR A 360 9.82 -0.15 -8.97
N LEU A 361 9.06 0.05 -7.88
CA LEU A 361 9.59 0.28 -6.54
C LEU A 361 9.08 -0.79 -5.59
N THR A 362 9.90 -1.12 -4.58
CA THR A 362 9.42 -2.00 -3.50
C THR A 362 8.42 -1.23 -2.64
N ARG A 363 7.35 -1.91 -2.21
CA ARG A 363 6.28 -1.27 -1.44
C ARG A 363 6.77 -0.77 -0.08
N ASP A 364 7.52 -1.60 0.62
CA ASP A 364 8.11 -1.31 1.92
C ASP A 364 9.02 -0.08 1.90
N SER A 365 9.77 0.14 0.82
CA SER A 365 10.68 1.28 0.73
C SER A 365 9.96 2.63 0.68
N VAL A 366 8.81 2.71 0.00
CA VAL A 366 8.02 3.95 -0.07
C VAL A 366 7.39 4.26 1.29
N TYR A 367 6.83 3.25 1.98
CA TYR A 367 6.34 3.40 3.35
C TYR A 367 7.44 3.79 4.32
N SER A 368 8.59 3.12 4.26
CA SER A 368 9.75 3.40 5.10
C SER A 368 10.28 4.82 4.89
N GLU A 369 10.42 5.28 3.63
CA GLU A 369 10.87 6.64 3.33
C GLU A 369 9.91 7.69 3.92
N THR A 370 8.61 7.46 3.80
CA THR A 370 7.58 8.35 4.36
C THR A 370 7.65 8.40 5.89
N ALA A 371 7.76 7.25 6.55
CA ALA A 371 7.85 7.15 8.01
C ALA A 371 9.13 7.79 8.56
N LEU A 372 10.28 7.53 7.91
CA LEU A 372 11.57 8.12 8.28
C LEU A 372 11.57 9.65 8.13
N LEU A 373 11.01 10.14 7.04
CA LEU A 373 10.91 11.57 6.78
C LEU A 373 10.00 12.26 7.80
N ARG A 374 8.86 11.64 8.12
CA ARG A 374 7.96 12.13 9.17
C ARG A 374 8.67 12.22 10.51
N ARG A 375 9.33 11.15 10.93
CA ARG A 375 10.06 11.10 12.19
C ARG A 375 11.13 12.20 12.29
N LYS A 376 11.88 12.44 11.21
CA LYS A 376 12.88 13.52 11.14
C LYS A 376 12.25 14.91 11.31
N LEU A 377 11.06 15.13 10.76
CA LEU A 377 10.38 16.43 10.82
C LEU A 377 9.63 16.67 12.13
N THR A 378 9.14 15.62 12.78
CA THR A 378 8.40 15.73 14.06
C THR A 378 9.29 15.64 15.29
N GLY A 379 10.56 15.22 15.13
CA GLY A 379 11.48 15.02 16.25
C GLY A 379 11.10 13.85 17.17
N THR A 380 10.18 12.98 16.77
CA THR A 380 9.81 11.78 17.53
C THR A 380 10.92 10.74 17.41
N ALA A 381 11.56 10.41 18.55
CA ALA A 381 12.44 9.25 18.66
C ALA A 381 11.62 7.94 18.51
N THR A 382 12.29 6.87 18.13
CA THR A 382 11.74 5.49 18.11
C THR A 382 11.38 5.02 19.48
#